data_b8195a63134c57112a2e1296ba67dc0a
#
_entry.id   b8195a63134c57112a2e1296ba67dc0a
#
_cell.length_a   1.000
_cell.length_b   1.000
_cell.length_c   1.000
_cell.angle_alpha   90.00
_cell.angle_beta   90.00
_cell.angle_gamma   90.00
#
_symmetry.space_group_name_H-M   'P 1'
#
loop_
_entity.id
_entity.type
_entity.pdbx_description
1 polymer ?
#
loop_
_entity_poly.entity_id
_entity_poly.type
_entity_poly.pdbx_seq_one_letter_code
_entity_poly.pdbx_strand_id
1 'polypeptide(L)'
;MNLVLDTNVLLVSFSMRSRSRWLIESFLAGRFTLSVTSEIIHEYEEKFCEHWNQLAAENVIRTILESPHTQFVNIYFKFNLLPDEDDNKFADCAISSNADYLITEDRDFTILKTISFPKVHIRTLSEFEQVLENQR
;
A
#
# COMPACT_ATOMS: atom_id res chain seq x y z
N MET A 1 -2.37 8.80 -10.40
CA MET A 1 -1.77 8.84 -9.06
C MET A 1 -1.36 7.43 -8.66
N ASN A 2 -0.15 7.29 -8.14
CA ASN A 2 0.44 6.01 -7.81
C ASN A 2 0.64 5.89 -6.30
N LEU A 3 0.18 4.79 -5.72
CA LEU A 3 0.24 4.55 -4.27
C LEU A 3 0.93 3.25 -3.94
N VAL A 4 1.52 3.21 -2.75
CA VAL A 4 1.89 1.98 -2.06
C VAL A 4 1.05 1.90 -0.79
N LEU A 5 0.47 0.75 -0.51
CA LEU A 5 -0.37 0.54 0.67
C LEU A 5 0.31 -0.40 1.65
N ASP A 6 0.45 0.05 2.89
CA ASP A 6 0.85 -0.82 4.00
C ASP A 6 -0.19 -1.92 4.18
N THR A 7 0.25 -3.09 4.61
CA THR A 7 -0.62 -4.28 4.70
C THR A 7 -1.86 -4.06 5.54
N ASN A 8 -1.74 -3.40 6.70
CA ASN A 8 -2.89 -3.18 7.58
C ASN A 8 -3.92 -2.23 6.95
N VAL A 9 -3.46 -1.27 6.16
CA VAL A 9 -4.34 -0.37 5.41
C VAL A 9 -5.16 -1.17 4.39
N LEU A 10 -4.51 -2.07 3.68
CA LEU A 10 -5.20 -2.93 2.72
C LEU A 10 -6.19 -3.87 3.42
N LEU A 11 -5.79 -4.47 4.56
CA LEU A 11 -6.65 -5.36 5.34
C LEU A 11 -7.97 -4.68 5.72
N VAL A 12 -7.90 -3.48 6.29
CA VAL A 12 -9.12 -2.79 6.73
C VAL A 12 -9.99 -2.37 5.55
N SER A 13 -9.39 -2.10 4.38
CA SER A 13 -10.14 -1.65 3.20
C SER A 13 -11.02 -2.74 2.58
N PHE A 14 -10.67 -4.01 2.79
CA PHE A 14 -11.42 -5.14 2.24
C PHE A 14 -12.58 -5.59 3.12
N SER A 15 -12.68 -5.11 4.35
CA SER A 15 -13.81 -5.46 5.20
C SER A 15 -15.08 -4.77 4.70
N MET A 16 -16.16 -5.54 4.54
CA MET A 16 -17.46 -5.02 4.07
C MET A 16 -18.06 -3.98 5.00
N ARG A 17 -17.74 -4.06 6.28
CA ARG A 17 -18.28 -3.15 7.31
C ARG A 17 -17.31 -2.03 7.66
N SER A 18 -16.16 -1.96 6.99
CA SER A 18 -15.15 -0.97 7.30
C SER A 18 -15.52 0.41 6.76
N ARG A 19 -15.19 1.44 7.54
CA ARG A 19 -15.26 2.83 7.08
C ARG A 19 -14.22 3.11 5.99
N SER A 20 -13.23 2.24 5.84
CA SER A 20 -12.16 2.38 4.85
C SER A 20 -12.45 1.62 3.55
N ARG A 21 -13.65 1.07 3.38
CA ARG A 21 -14.06 0.36 2.17
C ARG A 21 -13.91 1.23 0.91
N TRP A 22 -14.04 2.54 1.05
CA TRP A 22 -13.85 3.49 -0.04
C TRP A 22 -12.49 3.35 -0.73
N LEU A 23 -11.47 2.92 0.00
CA LEU A 23 -10.13 2.78 -0.56
C LEU A 23 -10.07 1.71 -1.65
N ILE A 24 -10.55 0.49 -1.33
CA ILE A 24 -10.56 -0.58 -2.34
C ILE A 24 -11.55 -0.28 -3.47
N GLU A 25 -12.67 0.35 -3.17
CA GLU A 25 -13.63 0.77 -4.18
C GLU A 25 -13.01 1.79 -5.14
N SER A 26 -12.22 2.73 -4.62
CA SER A 26 -11.50 3.70 -5.43
C SER A 26 -10.45 3.03 -6.31
N PHE A 27 -9.75 2.03 -5.79
CA PHE A 27 -8.79 1.24 -6.55
C PHE A 27 -9.48 0.51 -7.71
N LEU A 28 -10.58 -0.18 -7.42
CA LEU A 28 -11.32 -0.94 -8.43
C LEU A 28 -11.90 -0.01 -9.50
N ALA A 29 -12.25 1.21 -9.13
CA ALA A 29 -12.75 2.22 -10.06
C ALA A 29 -11.63 2.91 -10.87
N GLY A 30 -10.36 2.57 -10.59
CA GLY A 30 -9.22 3.13 -11.33
C GLY A 30 -8.84 4.55 -10.93
N ARG A 31 -9.20 4.98 -9.72
CA ARG A 31 -8.87 6.33 -9.26
C ARG A 31 -7.41 6.48 -8.87
N PHE A 32 -6.72 5.37 -8.65
CA PHE A 32 -5.27 5.36 -8.44
C PHE A 32 -4.68 4.02 -8.88
N THR A 33 -3.38 4.02 -9.10
CA THR A 33 -2.60 2.82 -9.39
C THR A 33 -1.98 2.32 -8.09
N LEU A 34 -2.03 1.02 -7.88
CA LEU A 34 -1.39 0.37 -6.74
C LEU A 34 -0.08 -0.25 -7.19
N SER A 35 1.04 0.21 -6.62
CA SER A 35 2.35 -0.38 -6.88
C SER A 35 2.65 -1.44 -5.85
N VAL A 36 3.14 -2.58 -6.32
CA VAL A 36 3.47 -3.75 -5.49
C VAL A 36 4.78 -4.37 -5.97
N THR A 37 5.40 -5.12 -5.05
CA THR A 37 6.53 -5.99 -5.36
C THR A 37 6.13 -7.41 -5.00
N SER A 38 6.96 -8.38 -5.40
CA SER A 38 6.74 -9.78 -5.00
C SER A 38 6.73 -9.94 -3.48
N GLU A 39 7.62 -9.24 -2.76
CA GLU A 39 7.67 -9.30 -1.30
C GLU A 39 6.39 -8.73 -0.66
N ILE A 40 5.88 -7.63 -1.20
CA ILE A 40 4.65 -7.00 -0.71
C ILE A 40 3.45 -7.92 -0.95
N ILE A 41 3.33 -8.50 -2.14
CA ILE A 41 2.25 -9.44 -2.46
C ILE A 41 2.30 -10.64 -1.51
N HIS A 42 3.49 -11.16 -1.26
CA HIS A 42 3.67 -12.28 -0.34
C HIS A 42 3.19 -11.93 1.08
N GLU A 43 3.55 -10.76 1.57
CA GLU A 43 3.08 -10.31 2.89
C GLU A 43 1.57 -10.09 2.92
N TYR A 44 0.99 -9.50 1.87
CA TYR A 44 -0.47 -9.35 1.77
C TYR A 44 -1.15 -10.72 1.90
N GLU A 45 -0.70 -11.70 1.12
CA GLU A 45 -1.26 -13.05 1.15
C GLU A 45 -1.16 -13.66 2.55
N GLU A 46 0.02 -13.59 3.15
CA GLU A 46 0.26 -14.12 4.49
C GLU A 46 -0.67 -13.51 5.53
N LYS A 47 -0.77 -12.18 5.55
CA LYS A 47 -1.58 -11.47 6.54
C LYS A 47 -3.08 -11.66 6.33
N PHE A 48 -3.56 -11.70 5.10
CA PHE A 48 -4.95 -12.02 4.82
C PHE A 48 -5.29 -13.45 5.20
N CYS A 49 -4.37 -14.40 4.97
CA CYS A 49 -4.54 -15.78 5.40
C CYS A 49 -4.64 -15.90 6.92
N GLU A 50 -3.75 -15.22 7.64
CA GLU A 50 -3.76 -15.21 9.11
C GLU A 50 -5.00 -14.54 9.69
N HIS A 51 -5.42 -13.41 9.10
CA HIS A 51 -6.51 -12.59 9.63
C HIS A 51 -7.89 -13.17 9.32
N TRP A 52 -8.07 -13.73 8.13
CA TRP A 52 -9.33 -14.35 7.70
C TRP A 52 -9.14 -15.84 7.43
N ASN A 53 -8.75 -16.21 6.22
CA ASN A 53 -8.49 -17.59 5.82
C ASN A 53 -7.81 -17.62 4.45
N GLN A 54 -7.42 -18.82 4.01
CA GLN A 54 -6.72 -18.99 2.75
C GLN A 54 -7.57 -18.58 1.54
N LEU A 55 -8.86 -18.88 1.55
CA LEU A 55 -9.74 -18.52 0.44
C LEU A 55 -9.84 -17.00 0.28
N ALA A 56 -9.99 -16.28 1.40
CA ALA A 56 -10.03 -14.82 1.37
C ALA A 56 -8.71 -14.25 0.84
N ALA A 57 -7.57 -14.80 1.29
CA ALA A 57 -6.25 -14.37 0.81
C ALA A 57 -6.12 -14.56 -0.70
N GLU A 58 -6.50 -15.73 -1.21
CA GLU A 58 -6.44 -16.02 -2.65
C GLU A 58 -7.31 -15.06 -3.45
N ASN A 59 -8.51 -14.74 -2.97
CA ASN A 59 -9.43 -13.84 -3.65
C ASN A 59 -8.89 -12.41 -3.71
N VAL A 60 -8.31 -11.93 -2.61
CA VAL A 60 -7.70 -10.59 -2.54
C VAL A 60 -6.52 -10.50 -3.49
N ILE A 61 -5.61 -11.46 -3.45
CA ILE A 61 -4.43 -11.48 -4.30
C ILE A 61 -4.84 -11.54 -5.77
N ARG A 62 -5.82 -12.37 -6.11
CA ARG A 62 -6.33 -12.45 -7.49
C ARG A 62 -6.89 -11.11 -7.93
N THR A 63 -7.67 -10.44 -7.09
CA THR A 63 -8.23 -9.13 -7.39
C THR A 63 -7.13 -8.12 -7.72
N ILE A 64 -6.07 -8.12 -6.93
CA ILE A 64 -4.93 -7.22 -7.16
C ILE A 64 -4.18 -7.59 -8.44
N LEU A 65 -3.85 -8.87 -8.63
CA LEU A 65 -3.05 -9.32 -9.78
C LEU A 65 -3.77 -9.15 -11.11
N GLU A 66 -5.09 -9.31 -11.13
CA GLU A 66 -5.87 -9.19 -12.35
C GLU A 66 -6.30 -7.75 -12.67
N SER A 67 -6.10 -6.83 -11.73
CA SER A 67 -6.50 -5.44 -11.94
C SER A 67 -5.58 -4.75 -12.96
N PRO A 68 -6.15 -3.99 -13.93
CA PRO A 68 -5.33 -3.17 -14.82
C PRO A 68 -4.71 -1.98 -14.11
N HIS A 69 -5.09 -1.73 -12.86
CA HIS A 69 -4.60 -0.61 -12.06
C HIS A 69 -3.49 -1.01 -11.09
N THR A 70 -2.97 -2.22 -11.22
CA THR A 70 -1.83 -2.69 -10.43
C THR A 70 -0.56 -2.59 -11.25
N GLN A 71 0.48 -2.01 -10.65
CA GLN A 71 1.80 -1.92 -11.26
C GLN A 71 2.79 -2.77 -10.47
N PHE A 72 3.44 -3.72 -11.16
CA PHE A 72 4.52 -4.51 -10.55
C PHE A 72 5.84 -3.77 -10.67
N VAL A 73 6.56 -3.69 -9.55
CA VAL A 73 7.82 -2.99 -9.45
C VAL A 73 8.92 -3.97 -9.05
N ASN A 74 10.05 -3.91 -9.76
CA ASN A 74 11.24 -4.68 -9.39
C ASN A 74 12.16 -3.79 -8.56
N ILE A 75 12.65 -4.35 -7.45
CA ILE A 75 13.56 -3.64 -6.55
C ILE A 75 14.99 -4.00 -6.92
N TYR A 76 15.75 -2.99 -7.32
CA TYR A 76 17.18 -3.17 -7.67
C TYR A 76 18.10 -2.58 -6.61
N PHE A 77 17.56 -1.78 -5.68
CA PHE A 77 18.33 -1.13 -4.63
C PHE A 77 17.51 -1.06 -3.34
N LYS A 78 18.13 -1.45 -2.23
CA LYS A 78 17.51 -1.40 -0.89
C LYS A 78 18.09 -0.24 -0.11
N PHE A 79 17.22 0.68 0.30
CA PHE A 79 17.63 1.92 0.98
C PHE A 79 17.77 1.76 2.49
N ASN A 80 17.09 0.77 3.10
CA ASN A 80 17.14 0.48 4.54
C ASN A 80 16.86 1.72 5.40
N LEU A 81 15.82 2.46 5.06
CA LEU A 81 15.48 3.71 5.74
C LEU A 81 14.77 3.51 7.08
N LEU A 82 14.13 2.36 7.26
CA LEU A 82 13.32 2.08 8.44
C LEU A 82 14.01 1.09 9.36
N PRO A 83 13.88 1.27 10.72
CA PRO A 83 14.47 0.35 11.69
C PRO A 83 13.98 -1.08 11.58
N ASP A 84 12.68 -1.27 11.34
CA ASP A 84 12.11 -2.60 11.13
C ASP A 84 12.35 -3.01 9.67
N GLU A 85 13.09 -4.09 9.50
CA GLU A 85 13.44 -4.60 8.18
C GLU A 85 12.20 -4.96 7.34
N ASP A 86 11.15 -5.48 7.99
CA ASP A 86 9.91 -5.85 7.30
C ASP A 86 9.17 -4.64 6.71
N ASP A 87 9.37 -3.45 7.25
CA ASP A 87 8.74 -2.23 6.75
C ASP A 87 9.44 -1.67 5.51
N ASN A 88 10.73 -2.01 5.34
CA ASN A 88 11.54 -1.43 4.27
C ASN A 88 11.04 -1.77 2.87
N LYS A 89 10.38 -2.91 2.67
CA LYS A 89 9.83 -3.28 1.36
C LYS A 89 8.82 -2.26 0.83
N PHE A 90 8.05 -1.63 1.73
CA PHE A 90 7.07 -0.60 1.36
C PHE A 90 7.76 0.70 0.97
N ALA A 91 8.75 1.13 1.74
CA ALA A 91 9.52 2.33 1.43
C ALA A 91 10.29 2.15 0.11
N ASP A 92 10.95 1.02 -0.06
CA ASP A 92 11.70 0.72 -1.30
C ASP A 92 10.77 0.71 -2.51
N CYS A 93 9.59 0.13 -2.38
CA CYS A 93 8.59 0.13 -3.45
C CYS A 93 8.13 1.55 -3.78
N ALA A 94 7.88 2.36 -2.77
CA ALA A 94 7.46 3.76 -2.98
C ALA A 94 8.53 4.56 -3.72
N ILE A 95 9.80 4.34 -3.38
CA ILE A 95 10.91 5.02 -4.05
C ILE A 95 11.06 4.53 -5.48
N SER A 96 11.11 3.21 -5.69
CA SER A 96 11.35 2.61 -7.00
C SER A 96 10.21 2.86 -7.98
N SER A 97 8.98 2.97 -7.49
CA SER A 97 7.81 3.25 -8.33
C SER A 97 7.54 4.74 -8.49
N ASN A 98 8.31 5.58 -7.81
CA ASN A 98 8.05 7.02 -7.73
C ASN A 98 6.61 7.29 -7.27
N ALA A 99 6.19 6.60 -6.22
CA ALA A 99 4.83 6.70 -5.71
C ALA A 99 4.53 8.12 -5.20
N ASP A 100 3.31 8.57 -5.44
CA ASP A 100 2.85 9.85 -4.90
C ASP A 100 2.73 9.76 -3.39
N TYR A 101 2.22 8.64 -2.87
CA TYR A 101 2.08 8.43 -1.43
C TYR A 101 2.28 6.97 -1.05
N LEU A 102 2.84 6.77 0.14
CA LEU A 102 2.78 5.52 0.89
C LEU A 102 1.74 5.71 2.00
N ILE A 103 0.68 4.92 1.96
CA ILE A 103 -0.44 5.05 2.89
C ILE A 103 -0.22 4.08 4.04
N THR A 104 -0.13 4.61 5.25
CA THR A 104 0.10 3.81 6.46
C THR A 104 -0.50 4.50 7.68
N GLU A 105 -0.98 3.69 8.62
CA GLU A 105 -1.40 4.16 9.94
C GLU A 105 -0.32 3.90 11.01
N ASP A 106 0.78 3.23 10.63
CA ASP A 106 1.86 2.86 11.53
C ASP A 106 2.80 4.04 11.76
N ARG A 107 2.95 4.42 13.03
CA ARG A 107 3.81 5.53 13.44
C ARG A 107 5.29 5.27 13.16
N ASP A 108 5.70 4.02 13.04
CA ASP A 108 7.09 3.66 12.75
C ASP A 108 7.55 4.19 11.39
N PHE A 109 6.61 4.50 10.48
CA PHE A 109 6.92 5.11 9.19
C PHE A 109 7.15 6.62 9.25
N THR A 110 6.85 7.28 10.37
CA THR A 110 6.93 8.75 10.46
C THR A 110 8.35 9.28 10.31
N ILE A 111 9.36 8.45 10.57
CA ILE A 111 10.78 8.83 10.37
C ILE A 111 11.04 9.20 8.89
N LEU A 112 10.26 8.66 7.96
CA LEU A 112 10.40 9.00 6.53
C LEU A 112 10.14 10.48 6.25
N LYS A 113 9.38 11.15 7.10
CA LYS A 113 9.13 12.60 6.99
C LYS A 113 10.38 13.44 7.22
N THR A 114 11.36 12.88 7.94
CA THR A 114 12.61 13.58 8.27
C THR A 114 13.68 13.38 7.20
N ILE A 115 13.47 12.47 6.27
CA ILE A 115 14.45 12.13 5.24
C ILE A 115 14.16 12.95 3.99
N SER A 116 15.14 13.79 3.61
CA SER A 116 14.97 14.68 2.45
C SER A 116 15.24 13.97 1.12
N PHE A 117 16.10 12.93 1.12
CA PHE A 117 16.41 12.18 -0.08
C PHE A 117 16.94 10.79 0.29
N PRO A 118 16.40 9.70 -0.32
CA PRO A 118 15.23 9.71 -1.21
C PRO A 118 13.96 10.05 -0.47
N LYS A 119 13.06 10.80 -1.10
CA LYS A 119 11.84 11.27 -0.45
C LYS A 119 10.69 10.28 -0.62
N VAL A 120 10.06 9.93 0.50
CA VAL A 120 8.83 9.15 0.53
C VAL A 120 7.76 9.99 1.22
N HIS A 121 6.66 10.24 0.52
CA HIS A 121 5.54 11.00 1.07
C HIS A 121 4.55 10.03 1.72
N ILE A 122 4.48 10.04 3.04
CA ILE A 122 3.51 9.20 3.76
C ILE A 122 2.24 9.98 4.07
N ARG A 123 1.11 9.25 4.06
CA ARG A 123 -0.20 9.79 4.42
C ARG A 123 -0.97 8.74 5.21
N THR A 124 -1.79 9.19 6.14
CA THR A 124 -2.78 8.33 6.78
C THR A 124 -3.97 8.13 5.84
N LEU A 125 -4.84 7.17 6.17
CA LEU A 125 -6.08 6.97 5.42
C LEU A 125 -6.92 8.25 5.38
N SER A 126 -7.05 8.92 6.51
CA SER A 126 -7.82 10.15 6.61
C SER A 126 -7.25 11.26 5.73
N GLU A 127 -5.92 11.43 5.75
CA GLU A 127 -5.25 12.41 4.91
C GLU A 127 -5.43 12.09 3.42
N PHE A 128 -5.33 10.81 3.06
CA PHE A 128 -5.50 10.41 1.67
C PHE A 128 -6.94 10.56 1.19
N GLU A 129 -7.91 10.31 2.05
CA GLU A 129 -9.32 10.54 1.70
C GLU A 129 -9.54 11.99 1.29
N GLN A 130 -8.94 12.94 2.02
CA GLN A 130 -9.00 14.35 1.67
C GLN A 130 -8.35 14.64 0.31
N VAL A 131 -7.22 13.99 0.02
CA VAL A 131 -6.57 14.14 -1.28
C VAL A 131 -7.50 13.70 -2.40
N LEU A 132 -8.17 12.55 -2.25
CA LEU A 132 -9.11 12.05 -3.27
C LEU A 132 -10.31 12.96 -3.44
N GLU A 133 -10.87 13.47 -2.35
CA GLU A 133 -12.02 14.38 -2.41
C GLU A 133 -11.68 15.67 -3.14
N ASN A 134 -10.49 16.20 -2.92
CA ASN A 134 -10.04 17.44 -3.54
C ASN A 134 -9.76 17.29 -5.05
N GLN A 135 -9.72 16.06 -5.55
CA GLN A 135 -9.50 15.78 -6.97
C GLN A 135 -10.80 15.61 -7.78
N ARG A 136 -11.94 15.77 -7.14
CA ARG A 136 -13.23 15.68 -7.82
C ARG A 136 -13.57 16.95 -8.57
#